data_f20275fa4409878c15186a187bef6b96
#
_entry.id   f20275fa4409878c15186a187bef6b96
#
_cell.length_a   1.000
_cell.length_b   1.000
_cell.length_c   1.000
_cell.angle_alpha   90.00
_cell.angle_beta   90.00
_cell.angle_gamma   90.00
#
_symmetry.space_group_name_H-M   'P 1'
#
loop_
_entity.id
_entity.type
_entity.pdbx_description
1 polymer ?
#
loop_
_entity_poly.entity_id
_entity_poly.type
_entity_poly.pdbx_seq_one_letter_code
_entity_poly.pdbx_strand_id
1 'polypeptide(L)'
;MSDQPLRRILLVEDDPDVQVVAEFALSSVGGFSVEVCGSAREALDRVESFAPDLILLDVMMAGMDGPSTLGALRQLPATADTPVVFMTAKVQPHETARYRELGSLAVIPKPFDPTTLAETLRAIWSRRPRSSGT
;
A
#
# COMPACT_ATOMS: atom_id res chain seq x y z
N MET A 1 -11.01 -20.29 2.86
CA MET A 1 -10.47 -19.76 2.63
C MET A 1 -9.59 -19.76 1.71
N SER A 2 -9.59 -19.17 0.92
CA SER A 2 -8.63 -19.29 -0.04
C SER A 2 -7.56 -18.30 0.11
N ASP A 3 -6.41 -18.69 -0.28
CA ASP A 3 -5.31 -17.83 -0.35
C ASP A 3 -5.25 -17.26 -1.71
N GLN A 4 -6.00 -16.24 -1.97
CA GLN A 4 -5.93 -15.59 -3.27
C GLN A 4 -4.56 -14.97 -3.44
N PRO A 5 -3.94 -15.11 -4.62
CA PRO A 5 -2.68 -14.41 -4.87
C PRO A 5 -2.90 -12.91 -4.95
N LEU A 6 -1.86 -12.17 -4.61
CA LEU A 6 -1.88 -10.72 -4.75
C LEU A 6 -1.83 -10.37 -6.23
N ARG A 7 -2.76 -9.56 -6.69
CA ARG A 7 -2.84 -9.21 -8.12
C ARG A 7 -2.95 -7.72 -8.39
N ARG A 8 -3.75 -7.01 -7.60
CA ARG A 8 -4.08 -5.62 -7.88
C ARG A 8 -3.58 -4.74 -6.77
N ILE A 9 -2.73 -3.79 -7.12
CA ILE A 9 -2.12 -2.89 -6.14
C ILE A 9 -2.46 -1.45 -6.50
N LEU A 10 -3.00 -0.70 -5.54
CA LEU A 10 -3.17 0.73 -5.68
C LEU A 10 -1.95 1.38 -5.05
N LEU A 11 -1.22 2.14 -5.86
CA LEU A 11 -0.02 2.84 -5.41
C LEU A 11 -0.37 4.31 -5.19
N VAL A 12 -0.17 4.80 -3.98
CA VAL A 12 -0.46 6.20 -3.65
C VAL A 12 0.86 6.88 -3.30
N GLU A 13 1.32 7.76 -4.17
CA GLU A 13 2.62 8.37 -4.06
C GLU A 13 2.61 9.67 -4.85
N ASP A 14 3.01 10.79 -4.24
CA ASP A 14 2.95 12.07 -4.93
C ASP A 14 4.22 12.46 -5.69
N ASP A 15 5.34 11.76 -5.45
CA ASP A 15 6.59 12.05 -6.14
C ASP A 15 6.60 11.34 -7.50
N PRO A 16 6.64 12.08 -8.63
CA PRO A 16 6.58 11.44 -9.94
C PRO A 16 7.73 10.47 -10.20
N ASP A 17 8.91 10.75 -9.67
CA ASP A 17 10.06 9.84 -9.88
C ASP A 17 9.85 8.53 -9.15
N VAL A 18 9.33 8.59 -7.93
CA VAL A 18 9.04 7.38 -7.18
C VAL A 18 7.90 6.61 -7.83
N GLN A 19 6.89 7.32 -8.36
CA GLN A 19 5.80 6.68 -9.08
C GLN A 19 6.31 5.81 -10.23
N VAL A 20 7.21 6.37 -11.04
CA VAL A 20 7.74 5.66 -12.21
C VAL A 20 8.49 4.40 -11.78
N VAL A 21 9.36 4.53 -10.80
CA VAL A 21 10.19 3.40 -10.36
C VAL A 21 9.31 2.33 -9.71
N ALA A 22 8.37 2.74 -8.85
CA ALA A 22 7.52 1.79 -8.16
C ALA A 22 6.58 1.08 -9.14
N GLU A 23 6.02 1.84 -10.08
CA GLU A 23 5.12 1.23 -11.06
C GLU A 23 5.87 0.20 -11.90
N PHE A 24 7.09 0.52 -12.34
CA PHE A 24 7.89 -0.42 -13.10
C PHE A 24 8.17 -1.68 -12.27
N ALA A 25 8.56 -1.49 -11.02
CA ALA A 25 8.88 -2.62 -10.14
C ALA A 25 7.68 -3.52 -9.90
N LEU A 26 6.50 -2.93 -9.78
CA LEU A 26 5.30 -3.72 -9.47
C LEU A 26 4.66 -4.31 -10.71
N SER A 27 4.62 -3.54 -11.79
CA SER A 27 3.93 -3.95 -13.01
C SER A 27 4.85 -4.77 -13.92
N SER A 28 5.96 -4.20 -14.35
CA SER A 28 6.84 -4.87 -15.33
C SER A 28 7.64 -6.01 -14.71
N VAL A 29 8.20 -5.79 -13.53
CA VAL A 29 8.99 -6.82 -12.87
C VAL A 29 8.08 -7.80 -12.14
N GLY A 30 7.10 -7.28 -11.40
CA GLY A 30 6.27 -8.10 -10.53
C GLY A 30 5.06 -8.73 -11.18
N GLY A 31 4.60 -8.18 -12.29
CA GLY A 31 3.43 -8.71 -12.97
C GLY A 31 2.09 -8.32 -12.35
N PHE A 32 2.08 -7.34 -11.44
CA PHE A 32 0.82 -6.89 -10.83
C PHE A 32 0.08 -5.92 -11.74
N SER A 33 -1.25 -5.85 -11.55
CA SER A 33 -2.03 -4.75 -12.11
C SER A 33 -1.93 -3.59 -11.14
N VAL A 34 -1.48 -2.44 -11.63
CA VAL A 34 -1.17 -1.30 -10.76
C VAL A 34 -1.95 -0.08 -11.22
N GLU A 35 -2.59 0.59 -10.28
CA GLU A 35 -3.17 1.90 -10.51
C GLU A 35 -2.38 2.89 -9.67
N VAL A 36 -1.90 3.97 -10.29
CA VAL A 36 -1.09 4.97 -9.60
C VAL A 36 -1.94 6.19 -9.30
N CYS A 37 -1.94 6.61 -8.04
CA CYS A 37 -2.62 7.82 -7.60
C CYS A 37 -1.60 8.77 -7.01
N GLY A 38 -1.67 10.03 -7.41
CA GLY A 38 -0.70 11.04 -6.95
C GLY A 38 -1.11 11.77 -5.69
N SER A 39 -2.26 11.44 -5.12
CA SER A 39 -2.72 12.09 -3.89
C SER A 39 -3.71 11.19 -3.18
N ALA A 40 -3.96 11.52 -1.92
CA ALA A 40 -4.99 10.83 -1.15
C ALA A 40 -6.35 10.98 -1.80
N ARG A 41 -6.64 12.16 -2.33
CA ARG A 41 -7.92 12.43 -2.96
C ARG A 41 -8.14 11.50 -4.15
N GLU A 42 -7.14 11.38 -5.00
CA GLU A 42 -7.25 10.46 -6.13
C GLU A 42 -7.47 9.04 -5.67
N ALA A 43 -6.76 8.64 -4.62
CA ALA A 43 -6.89 7.28 -4.11
C ALA A 43 -8.31 7.02 -3.63
N LEU A 44 -8.88 7.94 -2.87
CA LEU A 44 -10.23 7.79 -2.36
C LEU A 44 -11.26 7.76 -3.48
N ASP A 45 -11.00 8.52 -4.55
CA ASP A 45 -11.92 8.57 -5.69
C ASP A 45 -11.87 7.30 -6.53
N ARG A 46 -10.74 6.61 -6.58
CA ARG A 46 -10.54 5.49 -7.50
C ARG A 46 -10.57 4.11 -6.85
N VAL A 47 -10.45 4.07 -5.54
CA VAL A 47 -10.24 2.80 -4.86
C VAL A 47 -11.40 1.84 -5.04
N GLU A 48 -12.62 2.32 -5.08
CA GLU A 48 -13.77 1.44 -5.24
C GLU A 48 -13.78 0.79 -6.61
N SER A 49 -13.58 1.58 -7.66
CA SER A 49 -13.66 1.04 -9.01
C SER A 49 -12.46 0.15 -9.33
N PHE A 50 -11.28 0.50 -8.81
CA PHE A 50 -10.11 -0.33 -9.07
C PHE A 50 -10.15 -1.61 -8.23
N ALA A 51 -10.72 -1.57 -7.05
CA ALA A 51 -10.85 -2.72 -6.15
C ALA A 51 -9.51 -3.39 -5.90
N PRO A 52 -8.55 -2.70 -5.27
CA PRO A 52 -7.22 -3.27 -5.04
C PRO A 52 -7.26 -4.39 -4.00
N ASP A 53 -6.34 -5.33 -4.14
CA ASP A 53 -6.10 -6.33 -3.12
C ASP A 53 -5.27 -5.74 -2.00
N LEU A 54 -4.37 -4.79 -2.33
CA LEU A 54 -3.47 -4.17 -1.38
C LEU A 54 -3.22 -2.74 -1.80
N ILE A 55 -3.08 -1.85 -0.82
CA ILE A 55 -2.77 -0.44 -1.09
C ILE A 55 -1.38 -0.15 -0.55
N LEU A 56 -0.50 0.32 -1.43
CA LEU A 56 0.86 0.73 -1.06
C LEU A 56 0.84 2.25 -0.97
N LEU A 57 1.05 2.79 0.23
CA LEU A 57 0.71 4.16 0.56
C LEU A 57 1.90 4.89 1.17
N ASP A 58 2.31 5.97 0.53
CA ASP A 58 3.38 6.81 1.05
C ASP A 58 2.91 7.54 2.30
N VAL A 59 3.76 7.57 3.33
CA VAL A 59 3.43 8.25 4.58
C VAL A 59 3.51 9.76 4.41
N MET A 60 4.54 10.24 3.69
CA MET A 60 4.80 11.68 3.60
C MET A 60 4.32 12.22 2.27
N MET A 61 3.10 12.73 2.25
CA MET A 61 2.53 13.33 1.04
C MET A 61 2.03 14.72 1.35
N ALA A 62 2.05 15.58 0.33
CA ALA A 62 1.46 16.90 0.44
C ALA A 62 -0.05 16.76 0.65
N GLY A 63 -0.62 17.62 1.45
CA GLY A 63 -2.03 17.56 1.75
C GLY A 63 -2.31 16.55 2.85
N MET A 64 -2.94 15.45 2.49
CA MET A 64 -3.29 14.43 3.49
C MET A 64 -2.18 13.38 3.56
N ASP A 65 -1.64 13.14 4.75
CA ASP A 65 -0.54 12.18 4.92
C ASP A 65 -1.06 10.73 4.92
N GLY A 66 -0.12 9.77 5.02
CA GLY A 66 -0.46 8.36 5.00
C GLY A 66 -1.41 7.94 6.10
N PRO A 67 -1.11 8.24 7.37
CA PRO A 67 -2.04 7.86 8.44
C PRO A 67 -3.44 8.44 8.29
N SER A 68 -3.55 9.69 7.86
CA SER A 68 -4.86 10.29 7.64
C SER A 68 -5.58 9.63 6.47
N THR A 69 -4.84 9.28 5.42
CA THR A 69 -5.42 8.58 4.28
C THR A 69 -5.90 7.19 4.69
N LEU A 70 -5.13 6.50 5.50
CA LEU A 70 -5.54 5.19 6.00
C LEU A 70 -6.85 5.31 6.78
N GLY A 71 -6.95 6.33 7.64
CA GLY A 71 -8.18 6.55 8.39
C GLY A 71 -9.38 6.76 7.47
N ALA A 72 -9.20 7.55 6.41
CA ALA A 72 -10.28 7.80 5.46
C ALA A 72 -10.66 6.53 4.71
N LEU A 73 -9.66 5.72 4.32
CA LEU A 73 -9.95 4.46 3.65
C LEU A 73 -10.75 3.51 4.52
N ARG A 74 -10.47 3.49 5.81
CA ARG A 74 -11.18 2.62 6.74
C ARG A 74 -12.64 3.03 6.94
N GLN A 75 -12.99 4.28 6.59
CA GLN A 75 -14.38 4.73 6.66
C GLN A 75 -15.19 4.27 5.45
N LEU A 76 -14.55 3.84 4.38
CA LEU A 76 -15.25 3.36 3.19
C LEU A 76 -15.53 1.88 3.33
N PRO A 77 -16.78 1.44 3.12
CA PRO A 77 -17.08 0.00 3.22
C PRO A 77 -16.21 -0.85 2.30
N ALA A 78 -15.90 -0.34 1.11
CA ALA A 78 -15.13 -1.11 0.13
C ALA A 78 -13.71 -1.38 0.58
N THR A 79 -13.15 -0.54 1.46
CA THR A 79 -11.76 -0.66 1.87
C THR A 79 -11.59 -0.81 3.38
N ALA A 80 -12.69 -1.09 4.09
CA ALA A 80 -12.61 -1.19 5.55
C ALA A 80 -11.59 -2.24 5.98
N ASP A 81 -11.38 -3.29 5.18
CA ASP A 81 -10.46 -4.36 5.53
C ASP A 81 -9.33 -4.55 4.54
N THR A 82 -9.20 -3.67 3.56
CA THR A 82 -8.15 -3.81 2.54
C THR A 82 -6.78 -3.60 3.18
N PRO A 83 -5.84 -4.54 3.00
CA PRO A 83 -4.50 -4.38 3.57
C PRO A 83 -3.81 -3.14 3.01
N VAL A 84 -3.16 -2.39 3.90
CA VAL A 84 -2.40 -1.19 3.55
C VAL A 84 -0.97 -1.39 4.03
N VAL A 85 -0.01 -1.11 3.16
CA VAL A 85 1.41 -1.14 3.48
C VAL A 85 1.93 0.28 3.30
N PHE A 86 2.57 0.82 4.32
CA PHE A 86 3.15 2.16 4.24
C PHE A 86 4.53 2.11 3.60
N MET A 87 4.88 3.19 2.88
CA MET A 87 6.26 3.43 2.43
C MET A 87 6.73 4.70 3.12
N THR A 88 7.96 4.69 3.64
CA THR A 88 8.49 5.89 4.28
C THR A 88 10.01 5.85 4.32
N ALA A 89 10.63 7.02 4.28
CA ALA A 89 12.06 7.14 4.51
C ALA A 89 12.40 7.04 5.99
N LYS A 90 11.40 7.12 6.87
CA LYS A 90 11.61 7.07 8.32
C LYS A 90 11.19 5.71 8.84
N VAL A 91 12.17 4.83 9.05
CA VAL A 91 11.89 3.46 9.45
C VAL A 91 12.46 3.14 10.82
N GLN A 92 12.45 4.09 11.74
CA GLN A 92 12.87 3.81 13.10
C GLN A 92 11.86 2.90 13.78
N PRO A 93 12.34 2.04 14.72
CA PRO A 93 11.45 1.03 15.31
C PRO A 93 10.18 1.60 15.94
N HIS A 94 10.27 2.74 16.63
CA HIS A 94 9.08 3.31 17.27
C HIS A 94 8.08 3.82 16.25
N GLU A 95 8.54 4.31 15.11
CA GLU A 95 7.63 4.76 14.07
C GLU A 95 6.96 3.59 13.37
N THR A 96 7.74 2.54 13.11
CA THR A 96 7.19 1.32 12.51
C THR A 96 6.11 0.72 13.41
N ALA A 97 6.37 0.67 14.72
CA ALA A 97 5.39 0.16 15.67
C ALA A 97 4.13 1.00 15.66
N ARG A 98 4.29 2.33 15.60
CA ARG A 98 3.15 3.23 15.57
C ARG A 98 2.30 3.00 14.33
N TYR A 99 2.94 2.85 13.18
CA TYR A 99 2.21 2.63 11.93
C TYR A 99 1.44 1.32 11.97
N ARG A 100 2.00 0.28 12.56
CA ARG A 100 1.30 -0.98 12.70
C ARG A 100 0.11 -0.85 13.65
N GLU A 101 0.26 -0.08 14.71
CA GLU A 101 -0.84 0.18 15.62
C GLU A 101 -1.99 0.90 14.93
N LEU A 102 -1.65 1.76 13.96
CA LEU A 102 -2.68 2.47 13.19
C LEU A 102 -3.37 1.57 12.17
N GLY A 103 -2.86 0.37 11.94
CA GLY A 103 -3.49 -0.58 11.04
C GLY A 103 -2.71 -0.91 9.79
N SER A 104 -1.47 -0.42 9.67
CA SER A 104 -0.63 -0.79 8.54
C SER A 104 -0.19 -2.23 8.67
N LEU A 105 -0.27 -2.98 7.59
CA LEU A 105 0.16 -4.37 7.59
C LEU A 105 1.67 -4.48 7.72
N ALA A 106 2.39 -3.56 7.10
CA ALA A 106 3.84 -3.53 7.13
C ALA A 106 4.33 -2.16 6.69
N VAL A 107 5.63 -1.94 6.79
CA VAL A 107 6.25 -0.68 6.38
C VAL A 107 7.45 -1.01 5.49
N ILE A 108 7.53 -0.36 4.33
CA ILE A 108 8.63 -0.54 3.39
C ILE A 108 9.48 0.72 3.42
N PRO A 109 10.78 0.60 3.63
CA PRO A 109 11.65 1.78 3.64
C PRO A 109 11.87 2.34 2.24
N LYS A 110 12.05 3.64 2.15
CA LYS A 110 12.44 4.33 0.92
C LYS A 110 13.87 4.84 1.11
N PRO A 111 14.71 4.72 0.11
CA PRO A 111 14.45 4.13 -1.19
C PRO A 111 14.37 2.60 -1.11
N PHE A 112 13.48 2.03 -1.90
CA PHE A 112 13.34 0.57 -1.96
C PHE A 112 14.11 0.06 -3.18
N ASP A 113 14.38 -1.24 -3.17
CA ASP A 113 15.05 -1.89 -4.29
C ASP A 113 13.99 -2.30 -5.31
N PRO A 114 14.00 -1.71 -6.52
CA PRO A 114 12.97 -2.04 -7.51
C PRO A 114 13.01 -3.48 -7.99
N THR A 115 14.13 -4.17 -7.80
CA THR A 115 14.20 -5.57 -8.23
C THR A 115 13.61 -6.53 -7.23
N THR A 116 13.40 -6.09 -5.98
CA THR A 116 12.88 -6.98 -4.93
C THR A 116 11.55 -6.51 -4.35
N LEU A 117 11.06 -5.36 -4.75
CA LEU A 117 9.84 -4.78 -4.17
C LEU A 117 8.66 -5.74 -4.31
N ALA A 118 8.47 -6.32 -5.50
CA ALA A 118 7.35 -7.22 -5.75
C ALA A 118 7.41 -8.45 -4.84
N GLU A 119 8.60 -9.03 -4.69
CA GLU A 119 8.76 -10.20 -3.82
C GLU A 119 8.50 -9.84 -2.37
N THR A 120 8.96 -8.66 -1.96
CA THR A 120 8.71 -8.18 -0.60
C THR A 120 7.21 -8.09 -0.34
N LEU A 121 6.47 -7.53 -1.29
CA LEU A 121 5.02 -7.41 -1.13
C LEU A 121 4.33 -8.78 -1.14
N ARG A 122 4.79 -9.71 -1.96
CA ARG A 122 4.23 -11.05 -1.95
C ARG A 122 4.45 -11.75 -0.61
N ALA A 123 5.65 -11.56 -0.03
CA ALA A 123 5.95 -12.14 1.28
C ALA A 123 5.06 -11.53 2.37
N ILE A 124 4.88 -10.21 2.32
CA ILE A 124 3.99 -9.53 3.26
C ILE A 124 2.56 -10.06 3.10
N TRP A 125 2.11 -10.17 1.87
CA TRP A 125 0.77 -10.65 1.56
C TRP A 125 0.54 -12.07 2.10
N SER A 126 1.50 -12.95 1.91
CA SER A 126 1.35 -14.34 2.33
C SER A 126 1.32 -14.48 3.85
N ARG A 127 1.89 -13.52 4.58
CA ARG A 127 1.90 -13.55 6.04
C ARG A 127 0.83 -12.67 6.67
N ARG A 128 -0.04 -12.08 5.86
CA ARG A 128 -1.07 -11.21 6.44
C ARG A 128 -2.03 -12.02 7.30
N PRO A 129 -2.58 -11.39 8.36
CA PRO A 129 -3.59 -12.07 9.15
C PRO A 129 -4.80 -12.38 8.29
N ARG A 130 -5.35 -13.60 8.42
CA ARG A 130 -6.56 -13.93 7.70
C ARG A 130 -7.73 -13.26 8.36
N SER A 131 -8.67 -12.89 7.54
CA SER A 131 -9.90 -12.38 8.05
C SER A 131 -10.54 -13.50 8.83
N SER A 132 -10.89 -13.24 10.07
CA SER A 132 -11.34 -14.27 10.85
C SER A 132 -12.65 -14.62 10.51
N GLY A 133 -13.15 -13.94 9.76
CA GLY A 133 -14.36 -14.32 9.51
C GLY A 133 -14.48 -15.65 9.80
N THR A 134 -13.75 -15.69 10.11
CA THR A 134 -13.63 -16.57 10.31
C THR A 134 -13.86 -16.98 10.87
#